data_60d953a7ba061340a29ba684059dd95d
#
_entry.id   60d953a7ba061340a29ba684059dd95d
#
_cell.length_a   1.000
_cell.length_b   1.000
_cell.length_c   1.000
_cell.angle_alpha   90.00
_cell.angle_beta   90.00
_cell.angle_gamma   90.00
#
_symmetry.space_group_name_H-M   'P 1'
#
loop_
_entity.id
_entity.type
_entity.pdbx_description
1 polymer ?
#
loop_
_entity_poly.entity_id
_entity_poly.type
_entity_poly.pdbx_seq_one_letter_code
_entity_poly.pdbx_strand_id
1 'polypeptide(L)'
;MPWGCARQTQDMEGDAWAVGAAYEPYIGRWSRAVAAEFVRRLEVAPAGRWLDIGCGTGAVSQAVLDAGRPAEVAGADASEAYVRYARRRIADPRAHFVAGDAGALPFPGAVADVAVSGLVLNFLPDPARAVAELARVTRPGGTVGAYVWDYAEGMQLIRYFWDAAGALDPRARELDEGTRFPLCRPDRLRALFTGAGLVGVRVEAIDVPTRFRDFDEYWTPFLGGQGPAPGYAMSLPQDRRAALRMRLRAVVPHAADGSIPLSARAWAVRGRRGGARTPGG
;
A
#
# COMPACT_ATOMS: atom_id res chain seq x y z
N MET A 1 -19.65 28.46 -9.30
CA MET A 1 -18.86 28.31 -8.07
C MET A 1 -18.55 26.84 -7.86
N PRO A 2 -17.36 26.33 -8.10
CA PRO A 2 -16.99 24.95 -7.85
C PRO A 2 -15.89 24.90 -6.77
N TRP A 3 -16.25 24.72 -5.51
CA TRP A 3 -15.29 24.51 -4.42
C TRP A 3 -15.76 23.33 -3.55
N GLY A 4 -15.53 22.09 -4.03
CA GLY A 4 -15.80 20.85 -3.29
C GLY A 4 -14.57 19.97 -3.05
N CYS A 5 -13.40 20.34 -3.56
CA CYS A 5 -12.21 19.49 -3.53
C CYS A 5 -11.16 19.87 -2.45
N ALA A 6 -11.25 21.06 -1.85
CA ALA A 6 -10.23 21.55 -0.92
C ALA A 6 -10.37 21.02 0.51
N ARG A 7 -11.51 20.46 0.90
CA ARG A 7 -11.73 19.99 2.30
C ARG A 7 -11.22 18.57 2.56
N GLN A 8 -11.12 17.71 1.55
CA GLN A 8 -10.58 16.36 1.76
C GLN A 8 -9.04 16.32 1.86
N THR A 9 -8.36 17.27 1.23
CA THR A 9 -6.90 17.39 1.34
C THR A 9 -6.44 18.02 2.65
N GLN A 10 -7.21 18.95 3.23
CA GLN A 10 -6.88 19.56 4.51
C GLN A 10 -7.07 18.60 5.71
N ASP A 11 -8.08 17.74 5.68
CA ASP A 11 -8.27 16.71 6.71
C ASP A 11 -7.16 15.63 6.66
N MET A 12 -6.56 15.38 5.48
CA MET A 12 -5.41 14.48 5.35
C MET A 12 -4.09 15.08 5.83
N GLU A 13 -3.90 16.40 5.82
CA GLU A 13 -2.66 17.04 6.31
C GLU A 13 -2.58 17.08 7.85
N GLY A 14 -3.70 17.22 8.56
CA GLY A 14 -3.75 17.14 10.02
C GLY A 14 -3.47 15.73 10.56
N ASP A 15 -3.87 14.72 9.82
CA ASP A 15 -3.77 13.30 10.19
C ASP A 15 -2.42 12.65 9.86
N ALA A 16 -1.59 13.22 8.99
CA ALA A 16 -0.37 12.56 8.47
C ALA A 16 0.64 12.18 9.57
N TRP A 17 0.73 12.94 10.66
CA TRP A 17 1.56 12.61 11.83
C TRP A 17 0.92 11.55 12.73
N ALA A 18 -0.37 11.65 12.93
CA ALA A 18 -1.14 10.66 13.68
C ALA A 18 -1.23 9.34 12.91
N VAL A 19 -1.42 9.39 11.59
CA VAL A 19 -1.50 8.23 10.68
C VAL A 19 -0.20 7.44 10.66
N GLY A 20 0.97 8.08 10.59
CA GLY A 20 2.26 7.38 10.59
C GLY A 20 2.53 6.62 11.88
N ALA A 21 2.24 7.23 13.05
CA ALA A 21 2.48 6.61 14.35
C ALA A 21 1.50 5.47 14.68
N ALA A 22 0.26 5.52 14.20
CA ALA A 22 -0.73 4.48 14.43
C ALA A 22 -0.79 3.44 13.30
N TYR A 23 -0.36 3.79 12.08
CA TYR A 23 -0.25 2.87 10.96
C TYR A 23 0.86 1.81 11.19
N GLU A 24 2.01 2.22 11.72
CA GLU A 24 3.15 1.32 11.95
C GLU A 24 2.83 0.15 12.91
N PRO A 25 2.18 0.35 14.08
CA PRO A 25 1.76 -0.78 14.92
C PRO A 25 0.63 -1.62 14.30
N TYR A 26 -0.20 -1.03 13.44
CA TYR A 26 -1.37 -1.71 12.87
C TYR A 26 -0.98 -2.59 11.69
N ILE A 27 -0.41 -2.02 10.63
CA ILE A 27 -0.11 -2.74 9.38
C ILE A 27 1.35 -2.49 8.91
N GLY A 28 1.95 -1.39 9.32
CA GLY A 28 3.24 -0.91 8.81
C GLY A 28 4.39 -1.90 8.97
N ARG A 29 4.40 -2.68 10.06
CA ARG A 29 5.46 -3.71 10.29
C ARG A 29 5.49 -4.77 9.19
N TRP A 30 4.36 -5.10 8.56
CA TRP A 30 4.30 -6.08 7.47
C TRP A 30 4.52 -5.44 6.11
N SER A 31 4.25 -4.15 5.96
CA SER A 31 4.50 -3.43 4.70
C SER A 31 5.97 -3.49 4.29
N ARG A 32 6.90 -3.47 5.26
CA ARG A 32 8.34 -3.61 4.98
C ARG A 32 8.70 -5.01 4.44
N ALA A 33 8.11 -6.06 5.00
CA ALA A 33 8.32 -7.43 4.52
C ALA A 33 7.79 -7.61 3.08
N VAL A 34 6.59 -7.07 2.81
CA VAL A 34 6.02 -7.08 1.45
C VAL A 34 6.87 -6.24 0.49
N ALA A 35 7.32 -5.04 0.90
CA ALA A 35 8.18 -4.20 0.07
C ALA A 35 9.49 -4.91 -0.33
N ALA A 36 10.15 -5.58 0.60
CA ALA A 36 11.37 -6.34 0.34
C ALA A 36 11.13 -7.48 -0.66
N GLU A 37 10.07 -8.24 -0.46
CA GLU A 37 9.70 -9.34 -1.37
C GLU A 37 9.27 -8.82 -2.75
N PHE A 38 8.53 -7.73 -2.80
CA PHE A 38 8.12 -7.07 -4.04
C PHE A 38 9.34 -6.63 -4.86
N VAL A 39 10.28 -5.90 -4.26
CA VAL A 39 11.50 -5.44 -4.95
C VAL A 39 12.31 -6.61 -5.49
N ARG A 40 12.46 -7.68 -4.70
CA ARG A 40 13.17 -8.89 -5.11
C ARG A 40 12.52 -9.56 -6.34
N ARG A 41 11.18 -9.62 -6.39
CA ARG A 41 10.42 -10.22 -7.50
C ARG A 41 10.38 -9.38 -8.77
N LEU A 42 10.71 -8.10 -8.71
CA LEU A 42 10.79 -7.29 -9.92
C LEU A 42 11.94 -7.71 -10.84
N GLU A 43 12.97 -8.40 -10.32
CA GLU A 43 14.10 -8.94 -11.08
C GLU A 43 14.77 -7.87 -11.96
N VAL A 44 14.97 -6.68 -11.43
CA VAL A 44 15.57 -5.56 -12.13
C VAL A 44 17.09 -5.64 -12.06
N ALA A 45 17.77 -5.31 -13.16
CA ALA A 45 19.22 -5.23 -13.20
C ALA A 45 19.76 -4.20 -12.20
N PRO A 46 20.94 -4.44 -11.58
CA PRO A 46 21.61 -3.47 -10.71
C PRO A 46 21.88 -2.13 -11.40
N ALA A 47 22.14 -1.09 -10.59
CA ALA A 47 22.47 0.27 -11.02
C ALA A 47 21.38 0.99 -11.82
N GLY A 48 20.12 0.55 -11.73
CA GLY A 48 18.98 1.27 -12.29
C GLY A 48 18.59 2.49 -11.47
N ARG A 49 17.91 3.43 -12.12
CA ARG A 49 17.24 4.59 -11.50
C ARG A 49 15.83 4.21 -11.13
N TRP A 50 15.47 4.39 -9.85
CA TRP A 50 14.17 4.02 -9.33
C TRP A 50 13.35 5.24 -8.91
N LEU A 51 12.05 5.18 -9.16
CA LEU A 51 11.06 6.12 -8.61
C LEU A 51 10.10 5.35 -7.72
N ASP A 52 9.91 5.82 -6.48
CA ASP A 52 8.95 5.30 -5.50
C ASP A 52 7.82 6.32 -5.31
N ILE A 53 6.64 6.03 -5.87
CA ILE A 53 5.52 6.97 -5.93
C ILE A 53 4.49 6.66 -4.84
N GLY A 54 4.20 7.68 -4.01
CA GLY A 54 3.53 7.53 -2.74
C GLY A 54 4.46 6.89 -1.71
N CYS A 55 5.69 7.41 -1.61
CA CYS A 55 6.76 6.78 -0.83
C CYS A 55 6.48 6.72 0.68
N GLY A 56 5.56 7.54 1.19
CA GLY A 56 5.17 7.57 2.59
C GLY A 56 6.36 7.65 3.54
N THR A 57 6.48 6.69 4.44
CA THR A 57 7.59 6.56 5.39
C THR A 57 8.87 5.97 4.78
N GLY A 58 8.90 5.70 3.47
CA GLY A 58 10.06 5.18 2.74
C GLY A 58 10.25 3.67 2.80
N ALA A 59 9.20 2.88 3.00
CA ALA A 59 9.31 1.42 3.09
C ALA A 59 9.82 0.78 1.80
N VAL A 60 9.29 1.19 0.64
CA VAL A 60 9.73 0.69 -0.68
C VAL A 60 11.10 1.26 -1.02
N SER A 61 11.32 2.56 -0.81
CA SER A 61 12.64 3.19 -1.03
C SER A 61 13.75 2.47 -0.26
N GLN A 62 13.52 2.11 1.02
CA GLN A 62 14.48 1.35 1.82
C GLN A 62 14.71 -0.05 1.22
N ALA A 63 13.64 -0.76 0.85
CA ALA A 63 13.76 -2.09 0.23
C ALA A 63 14.55 -2.05 -1.10
N VAL A 64 14.38 -0.97 -1.88
CA VAL A 64 15.15 -0.74 -3.12
C VAL A 64 16.63 -0.56 -2.80
N LEU A 65 16.99 0.25 -1.78
CA LEU A 65 18.36 0.45 -1.36
C LEU A 65 19.03 -0.85 -0.87
N ASP A 66 18.28 -1.66 -0.11
CA ASP A 66 18.78 -2.89 0.50
C ASP A 66 18.95 -4.03 -0.52
N ALA A 67 17.99 -4.22 -1.42
CA ALA A 67 17.94 -5.37 -2.32
C ALA A 67 18.07 -5.03 -3.81
N GLY A 68 17.61 -3.86 -4.23
CA GLY A 68 17.58 -3.44 -5.63
C GLY A 68 18.93 -2.97 -6.19
N ARG A 69 19.89 -2.68 -5.32
CA ARG A 69 21.20 -2.12 -5.68
C ARG A 69 21.08 -0.98 -6.72
N PRO A 70 20.32 0.08 -6.42
CA PRO A 70 20.06 1.15 -7.38
C PRO A 70 21.28 2.05 -7.57
N ALA A 71 21.37 2.75 -8.71
CA ALA A 71 22.21 3.93 -8.85
C ALA A 71 21.65 5.06 -7.98
N GLU A 72 20.32 5.25 -8.05
CA GLU A 72 19.59 6.21 -7.23
C GLU A 72 18.14 5.77 -7.05
N VAL A 73 17.49 6.24 -5.97
CA VAL A 73 16.05 6.13 -5.76
C VAL A 73 15.48 7.49 -5.41
N ALA A 74 14.47 7.94 -6.14
CA ALA A 74 13.72 9.14 -5.82
C ALA A 74 12.31 8.78 -5.37
N GLY A 75 11.94 9.18 -4.15
CA GLY A 75 10.59 9.03 -3.60
C GLY A 75 9.78 10.30 -3.81
N ALA A 76 8.52 10.17 -4.22
CA ALA A 76 7.57 11.27 -4.26
C ALA A 76 6.33 10.93 -3.42
N ASP A 77 5.84 11.91 -2.65
CA ASP A 77 4.60 11.78 -1.88
C ASP A 77 3.88 13.13 -1.86
N ALA A 78 2.54 13.12 -1.89
CA ALA A 78 1.74 14.33 -1.81
C ALA A 78 1.86 15.02 -0.44
N SER A 79 2.19 14.26 0.62
CA SER A 79 2.36 14.76 1.97
C SER A 79 3.80 15.20 2.21
N GLU A 80 4.02 16.52 2.37
CA GLU A 80 5.33 17.04 2.79
C GLU A 80 5.80 16.47 4.14
N ALA A 81 4.87 16.11 5.03
CA ALA A 81 5.20 15.51 6.32
C ALA A 81 5.85 14.13 6.13
N TYR A 82 5.32 13.31 5.23
CA TYR A 82 5.94 12.02 4.87
C TYR A 82 7.28 12.23 4.18
N VAL A 83 7.38 13.17 3.25
CA VAL A 83 8.66 13.50 2.59
C VAL A 83 9.73 13.89 3.61
N ARG A 84 9.39 14.77 4.57
CA ARG A 84 10.32 15.15 5.65
C ARG A 84 10.69 13.97 6.55
N TYR A 85 9.75 13.08 6.83
CA TYR A 85 10.00 11.88 7.62
C TYR A 85 10.95 10.92 6.89
N ALA A 86 10.69 10.62 5.61
CA ALA A 86 11.52 9.74 4.79
C ALA A 86 12.95 10.27 4.68
N ARG A 87 13.14 11.57 4.43
CA ARG A 87 14.46 12.23 4.39
C ARG A 87 15.27 12.07 5.69
N ARG A 88 14.60 12.14 6.85
CA ARG A 88 15.25 11.97 8.15
C ARG A 88 15.62 10.53 8.44
N ARG A 89 14.80 9.61 7.99
CA ARG A 89 14.95 8.19 8.26
C ARG A 89 15.97 7.51 7.36
N ILE A 90 16.00 7.89 6.07
CA ILE A 90 16.84 7.25 5.05
C ILE A 90 17.99 8.21 4.71
N ALA A 91 19.10 8.04 5.42
CA ALA A 91 20.30 8.85 5.27
C ALA A 91 21.30 8.23 4.26
N ASP A 92 20.77 7.68 3.16
CA ASP A 92 21.58 7.13 2.06
C ASP A 92 21.75 8.20 0.96
N PRO A 93 22.98 8.50 0.50
CA PRO A 93 23.22 9.54 -0.51
C PRO A 93 22.55 9.25 -1.86
N ARG A 94 22.16 8.01 -2.12
CA ARG A 94 21.43 7.61 -3.33
C ARG A 94 19.93 7.89 -3.23
N ALA A 95 19.41 8.25 -2.04
CA ALA A 95 17.98 8.44 -1.80
C ALA A 95 17.60 9.93 -1.83
N HIS A 96 16.61 10.29 -2.61
CA HIS A 96 16.08 11.64 -2.72
C HIS A 96 14.57 11.61 -2.54
N PHE A 97 14.00 12.61 -1.87
CA PHE A 97 12.54 12.67 -1.65
C PHE A 97 12.00 14.05 -1.99
N VAL A 98 10.88 14.09 -2.70
CA VAL A 98 10.21 15.34 -3.14
C VAL A 98 8.72 15.28 -2.87
N ALA A 99 8.10 16.43 -2.66
CA ALA A 99 6.64 16.54 -2.66
C ALA A 99 6.12 16.44 -4.10
N GLY A 100 5.04 15.66 -4.31
CA GLY A 100 4.48 15.51 -5.66
C GLY A 100 3.20 14.68 -5.67
N ASP A 101 2.28 15.06 -6.57
CA ASP A 101 1.04 14.33 -6.83
C ASP A 101 1.33 13.13 -7.75
N ALA A 102 0.84 11.95 -7.37
CA ALA A 102 0.96 10.73 -8.18
C ALA A 102 0.31 10.85 -9.57
N GLY A 103 -0.73 11.70 -9.72
CA GLY A 103 -1.39 11.99 -10.99
C GLY A 103 -0.71 13.07 -11.82
N ALA A 104 0.36 13.72 -11.30
CA ALA A 104 1.11 14.78 -12.01
C ALA A 104 2.55 14.84 -11.44
N LEU A 105 3.34 13.82 -11.73
CA LEU A 105 4.67 13.65 -11.15
C LEU A 105 5.66 14.76 -11.56
N PRO A 106 6.44 15.31 -10.61
CA PRO A 106 7.42 16.36 -10.87
C PRO A 106 8.71 15.82 -11.52
N PHE A 107 8.59 14.80 -12.34
CA PHE A 107 9.71 14.18 -13.04
C PHE A 107 9.51 14.26 -14.56
N PRO A 108 10.60 14.45 -15.34
CA PRO A 108 10.55 14.33 -16.79
C PRO A 108 10.12 12.93 -17.25
N GLY A 109 9.63 12.82 -18.49
CA GLY A 109 9.35 11.52 -19.09
C GLY A 109 10.61 10.69 -19.35
N ALA A 110 10.50 9.36 -19.21
CA ALA A 110 11.53 8.40 -19.55
C ALA A 110 12.87 8.55 -18.77
N VAL A 111 12.81 9.01 -17.53
CA VAL A 111 14.00 9.21 -16.66
C VAL A 111 14.33 8.01 -15.79
N ALA A 112 13.38 7.13 -15.51
CA ALA A 112 13.56 6.00 -14.62
C ALA A 112 13.66 4.67 -15.38
N ASP A 113 14.48 3.76 -14.87
CA ASP A 113 14.49 2.36 -15.29
C ASP A 113 13.30 1.60 -14.69
N VAL A 114 12.90 2.01 -13.47
CA VAL A 114 11.84 1.39 -12.70
C VAL A 114 11.02 2.46 -11.99
N ALA A 115 9.71 2.41 -12.13
CA ALA A 115 8.80 3.20 -11.32
C ALA A 115 7.86 2.27 -10.54
N VAL A 116 7.76 2.48 -9.22
CA VAL A 116 6.98 1.63 -8.33
C VAL A 116 6.04 2.44 -7.44
N SER A 117 5.00 1.77 -6.93
CA SER A 117 4.08 2.34 -5.95
C SER A 117 3.62 1.24 -4.98
N GLY A 118 3.82 1.43 -3.69
CA GLY A 118 3.48 0.46 -2.66
C GLY A 118 2.35 0.92 -1.76
N LEU A 119 1.19 0.20 -1.76
CA LEU A 119 0.03 0.43 -0.89
C LEU A 119 -0.64 1.81 -1.07
N VAL A 120 -0.63 2.36 -2.28
CA VAL A 120 -1.11 3.71 -2.58
C VAL A 120 -2.27 3.72 -3.57
N LEU A 121 -2.20 2.94 -4.64
CA LEU A 121 -3.11 3.06 -5.80
C LEU A 121 -4.60 2.97 -5.43
N ASN A 122 -4.95 2.20 -4.42
CA ASN A 122 -6.34 2.04 -3.95
C ASN A 122 -6.88 3.26 -3.18
N PHE A 123 -6.02 4.19 -2.76
CA PHE A 123 -6.41 5.43 -2.08
C PHE A 123 -6.51 6.63 -3.02
N LEU A 124 -6.01 6.49 -4.25
CA LEU A 124 -6.03 7.59 -5.21
C LEU A 124 -7.41 7.76 -5.84
N PRO A 125 -7.88 9.02 -6.03
CA PRO A 125 -9.14 9.28 -6.70
C PRO A 125 -9.13 8.84 -8.17
N ASP A 126 -7.96 8.89 -8.82
CA ASP A 126 -7.75 8.47 -10.22
C ASP A 126 -6.48 7.58 -10.31
N PRO A 127 -6.58 6.29 -10.02
CA PRO A 127 -5.46 5.38 -10.14
C PRO A 127 -5.00 5.15 -11.59
N ALA A 128 -5.87 5.36 -12.59
CA ALA A 128 -5.51 5.23 -13.99
C ALA A 128 -4.53 6.33 -14.42
N ARG A 129 -4.77 7.56 -13.99
CA ARG A 129 -3.87 8.69 -14.22
C ARG A 129 -2.52 8.47 -13.52
N ALA A 130 -2.52 7.93 -12.30
CA ALA A 130 -1.28 7.63 -11.59
C ALA A 130 -0.45 6.55 -12.30
N VAL A 131 -1.07 5.47 -12.80
CA VAL A 131 -0.35 4.43 -13.55
C VAL A 131 0.13 4.96 -14.91
N ALA A 132 -0.62 5.85 -15.56
CA ALA A 132 -0.16 6.53 -16.77
C ALA A 132 1.08 7.42 -16.50
N GLU A 133 1.14 8.11 -15.37
CA GLU A 133 2.31 8.88 -14.93
C GLU A 133 3.51 7.98 -14.62
N LEU A 134 3.29 6.84 -13.91
CA LEU A 134 4.32 5.81 -13.71
C LEU A 134 4.89 5.34 -15.07
N ALA A 135 4.02 5.06 -16.04
CA ALA A 135 4.44 4.69 -17.38
C ALA A 135 5.20 5.82 -18.10
N ARG A 136 4.73 7.07 -17.97
CA ARG A 136 5.36 8.24 -18.60
C ARG A 136 6.79 8.46 -18.13
N VAL A 137 7.03 8.39 -16.82
CA VAL A 137 8.36 8.62 -16.21
C VAL A 137 9.31 7.46 -16.40
N THR A 138 8.82 6.25 -16.63
CA THR A 138 9.63 5.06 -16.91
C THR A 138 10.12 5.09 -18.36
N ARG A 139 11.39 4.78 -18.63
CA ARG A 139 11.92 4.70 -19.99
C ARG A 139 11.29 3.53 -20.80
N PRO A 140 11.30 3.57 -22.15
CA PRO A 140 10.89 2.44 -22.96
C PRO A 140 11.65 1.16 -22.57
N GLY A 141 10.93 0.04 -22.41
CA GLY A 141 11.47 -1.23 -21.93
C GLY A 141 11.68 -1.30 -20.41
N GLY A 142 11.56 -0.18 -19.69
CA GLY A 142 11.63 -0.13 -18.23
C GLY A 142 10.43 -0.78 -17.54
N THR A 143 10.56 -1.02 -16.24
CA THR A 143 9.57 -1.74 -15.44
C THR A 143 8.69 -0.76 -14.65
N VAL A 144 7.38 -0.97 -14.70
CA VAL A 144 6.39 -0.35 -13.82
C VAL A 144 5.82 -1.41 -12.90
N GLY A 145 5.79 -1.15 -11.59
CA GLY A 145 5.24 -2.09 -10.63
C GLY A 145 4.44 -1.42 -9.53
N ALA A 146 3.49 -2.13 -8.95
CA ALA A 146 2.79 -1.70 -7.74
C ALA A 146 2.32 -2.90 -6.94
N TYR A 147 1.98 -2.65 -5.66
CA TYR A 147 1.26 -3.63 -4.87
C TYR A 147 0.23 -2.95 -3.96
N VAL A 148 -0.83 -3.68 -3.66
CA VAL A 148 -1.91 -3.29 -2.75
C VAL A 148 -2.25 -4.48 -1.84
N TRP A 149 -2.81 -4.21 -0.66
CA TRP A 149 -3.28 -5.30 0.20
C TRP A 149 -4.46 -6.06 -0.43
N ASP A 150 -4.51 -7.37 -0.22
CA ASP A 150 -5.69 -8.19 -0.50
C ASP A 150 -6.69 -8.06 0.65
N TYR A 151 -7.42 -6.96 0.68
CA TYR A 151 -8.44 -6.71 1.69
C TYR A 151 -9.62 -7.67 1.62
N ALA A 152 -9.88 -8.26 0.45
CA ALA A 152 -11.04 -9.12 0.25
C ALA A 152 -10.88 -10.50 0.90
N GLU A 153 -9.65 -11.07 0.87
CA GLU A 153 -9.43 -12.46 1.29
C GLU A 153 -8.14 -12.65 2.10
N GLY A 154 -7.02 -12.09 1.65
CA GLY A 154 -5.69 -12.45 2.12
C GLY A 154 -5.18 -11.64 3.32
N MET A 155 -5.80 -10.53 3.69
CA MET A 155 -5.43 -9.74 4.87
C MET A 155 -6.12 -10.29 6.12
N GLN A 156 -5.66 -11.44 6.65
CA GLN A 156 -6.36 -12.19 7.69
C GLN A 156 -6.68 -11.37 8.93
N LEU A 157 -5.80 -10.46 9.38
CA LEU A 157 -6.06 -9.55 10.50
C LEU A 157 -7.42 -8.83 10.32
N ILE A 158 -7.63 -8.26 9.13
CA ILE A 158 -8.80 -7.46 8.80
C ILE A 158 -9.99 -8.37 8.49
N ARG A 159 -9.78 -9.52 7.84
CA ARG A 159 -10.86 -10.48 7.53
C ARG A 159 -11.54 -11.01 8.76
N TYR A 160 -10.77 -11.52 9.73
CA TYR A 160 -11.37 -11.96 11.01
C TYR A 160 -12.17 -10.86 11.68
N PHE A 161 -11.66 -9.61 11.63
CA PHE A 161 -12.36 -8.46 12.21
C PHE A 161 -13.71 -8.20 11.54
N TRP A 162 -13.74 -8.09 10.20
CA TRP A 162 -14.98 -7.78 9.48
C TRP A 162 -15.97 -8.92 9.47
N ASP A 163 -15.52 -10.17 9.46
CA ASP A 163 -16.38 -11.34 9.59
C ASP A 163 -17.07 -11.36 10.96
N ALA A 164 -16.33 -11.07 12.02
CA ALA A 164 -16.88 -10.97 13.36
C ALA A 164 -17.83 -9.76 13.52
N ALA A 165 -17.45 -8.60 12.99
CA ALA A 165 -18.27 -7.38 13.03
C ALA A 165 -19.55 -7.55 12.23
N GLY A 166 -19.49 -8.06 10.99
CA GLY A 166 -20.64 -8.30 10.12
C GLY A 166 -21.61 -9.36 10.64
N ALA A 167 -21.14 -10.27 11.49
CA ALA A 167 -22.00 -11.24 12.18
C ALA A 167 -22.76 -10.63 13.38
N LEU A 168 -22.23 -9.54 13.96
CA LEU A 168 -22.88 -8.78 15.03
C LEU A 168 -23.77 -7.65 14.51
N ASP A 169 -23.33 -6.99 13.46
CA ASP A 169 -24.09 -5.95 12.74
C ASP A 169 -23.84 -6.08 11.23
N PRO A 170 -24.84 -6.55 10.45
CA PRO A 170 -24.69 -6.68 9.00
C PRO A 170 -24.29 -5.39 8.29
N ARG A 171 -24.61 -4.19 8.83
CA ARG A 171 -24.25 -2.90 8.25
C ARG A 171 -22.74 -2.62 8.33
N ALA A 172 -22.01 -3.30 9.21
CA ALA A 172 -20.55 -3.21 9.28
C ALA A 172 -19.88 -3.61 7.97
N ARG A 173 -20.51 -4.44 7.13
CA ARG A 173 -19.99 -4.85 5.81
C ARG A 173 -19.83 -3.70 4.81
N GLU A 174 -20.54 -2.60 4.99
CA GLU A 174 -20.42 -1.41 4.16
C GLU A 174 -19.09 -0.67 4.40
N LEU A 175 -18.50 -0.85 5.59
CA LEU A 175 -17.24 -0.25 6.00
C LEU A 175 -16.04 -1.13 5.70
N ASP A 176 -16.26 -2.39 5.32
CA ASP A 176 -15.24 -3.37 5.00
C ASP A 176 -14.35 -2.92 3.83
N GLU A 177 -13.05 -2.86 4.05
CA GLU A 177 -12.06 -2.48 3.03
C GLU A 177 -12.13 -3.36 1.80
N GLY A 178 -12.47 -4.66 1.93
CA GLY A 178 -12.66 -5.57 0.81
C GLY A 178 -13.82 -5.16 -0.11
N THR A 179 -14.82 -4.44 0.43
CA THR A 179 -15.93 -3.85 -0.33
C THR A 179 -15.56 -2.47 -0.85
N ARG A 180 -14.91 -1.65 -0.03
CA ARG A 180 -14.60 -0.25 -0.33
C ARG A 180 -13.47 -0.06 -1.33
N PHE A 181 -12.54 -1.02 -1.44
CA PHE A 181 -11.39 -0.94 -2.33
C PHE A 181 -11.46 -1.99 -3.45
N PRO A 182 -12.33 -1.81 -4.45
CA PRO A 182 -12.51 -2.79 -5.54
C PRO A 182 -11.26 -2.96 -6.42
N LEU A 183 -10.32 -2.00 -6.38
CA LEU A 183 -9.04 -2.10 -7.07
C LEU A 183 -8.13 -3.20 -6.49
N CYS A 184 -8.31 -3.57 -5.22
CA CYS A 184 -7.47 -4.53 -4.52
C CYS A 184 -7.76 -5.99 -4.92
N ARG A 185 -7.90 -6.25 -6.24
CA ARG A 185 -8.13 -7.55 -6.86
C ARG A 185 -7.22 -7.75 -8.06
N PRO A 186 -6.76 -8.98 -8.33
CA PRO A 186 -5.78 -9.25 -9.37
C PRO A 186 -6.27 -8.90 -10.78
N ASP A 187 -7.56 -9.14 -11.08
CA ASP A 187 -8.18 -8.80 -12.37
C ASP A 187 -8.22 -7.27 -12.59
N ARG A 188 -8.57 -6.51 -11.56
CA ARG A 188 -8.63 -5.04 -11.61
C ARG A 188 -7.26 -4.41 -11.79
N LEU A 189 -6.25 -4.91 -11.05
CA LEU A 189 -4.87 -4.46 -11.20
C LEU A 189 -4.33 -4.77 -12.60
N ARG A 190 -4.61 -5.97 -13.13
CA ARG A 190 -4.24 -6.34 -14.49
C ARG A 190 -4.87 -5.41 -15.51
N ALA A 191 -6.18 -5.15 -15.40
CA ALA A 191 -6.90 -4.26 -16.30
C ALA A 191 -6.35 -2.84 -16.25
N LEU A 192 -6.06 -2.32 -15.04
CA LEU A 192 -5.50 -0.97 -14.83
C LEU A 192 -4.15 -0.82 -15.53
N PHE A 193 -3.22 -1.77 -15.35
CA PHE A 193 -1.89 -1.72 -15.95
C PHE A 193 -1.93 -1.90 -17.48
N THR A 194 -2.77 -2.82 -17.95
CA THR A 194 -2.96 -3.03 -19.40
C THR A 194 -3.60 -1.80 -20.05
N GLY A 195 -4.59 -1.16 -19.40
CA GLY A 195 -5.22 0.07 -19.86
C GLY A 195 -4.27 1.26 -19.97
N ALA A 196 -3.20 1.29 -19.17
CA ALA A 196 -2.12 2.28 -19.26
C ALA A 196 -1.09 1.97 -20.37
N GLY A 197 -1.32 0.96 -21.22
CA GLY A 197 -0.43 0.59 -22.32
C GLY A 197 0.83 -0.19 -21.91
N LEU A 198 0.86 -0.70 -20.69
CA LEU A 198 1.96 -1.56 -20.23
C LEU A 198 1.83 -2.96 -20.84
N VAL A 199 2.96 -3.56 -21.21
CA VAL A 199 3.02 -4.88 -21.84
C VAL A 199 3.59 -5.92 -20.88
N GLY A 200 3.26 -7.21 -21.11
CA GLY A 200 3.74 -8.30 -20.27
C GLY A 200 3.23 -8.23 -18.82
N VAL A 201 2.01 -7.69 -18.63
CA VAL A 201 1.43 -7.47 -17.30
C VAL A 201 1.23 -8.80 -16.57
N ARG A 202 1.83 -8.89 -15.37
CA ARG A 202 1.68 -10.03 -14.45
C ARG A 202 1.19 -9.55 -13.11
N VAL A 203 0.32 -10.35 -12.49
CA VAL A 203 -0.16 -10.11 -11.12
C VAL A 203 0.09 -11.37 -10.31
N GLU A 204 0.72 -11.22 -9.16
CA GLU A 204 1.15 -12.31 -8.30
C GLU A 204 0.83 -11.98 -6.83
N ALA A 205 0.55 -13.00 -6.02
CA ALA A 205 0.38 -12.83 -4.59
C ALA A 205 1.75 -12.77 -3.88
N ILE A 206 1.86 -11.87 -2.92
CA ILE A 206 2.94 -11.86 -1.93
C ILE A 206 2.31 -12.12 -0.56
N ASP A 207 2.58 -13.28 0.02
CA ASP A 207 2.13 -13.65 1.35
C ASP A 207 3.27 -13.45 2.35
N VAL A 208 2.98 -12.76 3.45
CA VAL A 208 3.91 -12.58 4.56
C VAL A 208 3.29 -13.08 5.87
N PRO A 209 4.05 -13.78 6.72
CA PRO A 209 3.54 -14.20 8.01
C PRO A 209 3.30 -12.99 8.92
N THR A 210 2.18 -13.02 9.62
CA THR A 210 1.82 -12.02 10.61
C THR A 210 1.49 -12.74 11.91
N ARG A 211 2.42 -12.74 12.87
CA ARG A 211 2.25 -13.42 14.15
C ARG A 211 2.06 -12.42 15.27
N PHE A 212 1.09 -12.68 16.12
CA PHE A 212 0.86 -11.96 17.36
C PHE A 212 1.19 -12.91 18.52
N ARG A 213 1.81 -12.38 19.57
CA ARG A 213 2.20 -13.15 20.75
C ARG A 213 0.99 -13.72 21.50
N ASP A 214 -0.10 -12.93 21.51
CA ASP A 214 -1.33 -13.22 22.21
C ASP A 214 -2.50 -12.44 21.60
N PHE A 215 -3.70 -12.66 22.15
CA PHE A 215 -4.90 -11.97 21.67
C PHE A 215 -4.90 -10.46 21.98
N ASP A 216 -4.23 -10.01 23.01
CA ASP A 216 -4.19 -8.59 23.35
C ASP A 216 -3.30 -7.82 22.35
N GLU A 217 -2.18 -8.42 21.91
CA GLU A 217 -1.38 -7.86 20.81
C GLU A 217 -2.17 -7.83 19.48
N TYR A 218 -3.02 -8.83 19.22
CA TYR A 218 -3.90 -8.83 18.04
C TYR A 218 -5.00 -7.75 18.14
N TRP A 219 -5.58 -7.56 19.32
CA TRP A 219 -6.71 -6.65 19.52
C TRP A 219 -6.32 -5.17 19.64
N THR A 220 -5.20 -4.88 20.29
CA THR A 220 -4.75 -3.51 20.62
C THR A 220 -4.73 -2.57 19.40
N PRO A 221 -4.26 -2.96 18.20
CA PRO A 221 -4.25 -2.10 17.03
C PRO A 221 -5.63 -1.55 16.63
N PHE A 222 -6.71 -2.30 16.91
CA PHE A 222 -8.08 -1.84 16.63
C PHE A 222 -8.58 -0.74 17.57
N LEU A 223 -7.85 -0.48 18.65
CA LEU A 223 -8.18 0.59 19.60
C LEU A 223 -7.53 1.94 19.22
N GLY A 224 -6.73 1.98 18.15
CA GLY A 224 -6.08 3.21 17.68
C GLY A 224 -7.01 4.18 16.95
N GLY A 225 -8.20 3.75 16.54
CA GLY A 225 -9.22 4.60 15.91
C GLY A 225 -8.90 5.06 14.48
N GLN A 226 -7.76 4.69 13.92
CA GLN A 226 -7.31 5.10 12.59
C GLN A 226 -7.49 3.99 11.56
N GLY A 227 -8.14 4.32 10.44
CA GLY A 227 -8.56 3.38 9.42
C GLY A 227 -9.97 2.82 9.66
N PRO A 228 -10.56 2.14 8.66
CA PRO A 228 -11.95 1.67 8.74
C PRO A 228 -12.23 0.73 9.91
N ALA A 229 -11.46 -0.33 10.08
CA ALA A 229 -11.70 -1.31 11.15
C ALA A 229 -11.46 -0.73 12.57
N PRO A 230 -10.33 -0.02 12.87
CA PRO A 230 -10.18 0.66 14.14
C PRO A 230 -11.23 1.76 14.37
N GLY A 231 -11.56 2.55 13.35
CA GLY A 231 -12.60 3.58 13.44
C GLY A 231 -13.95 2.99 13.80
N TYR A 232 -14.34 1.87 13.17
CA TYR A 232 -15.55 1.14 13.53
C TYR A 232 -15.51 0.62 14.97
N ALA A 233 -14.42 -0.04 15.38
CA ALA A 233 -14.30 -0.54 16.75
C ALA A 233 -14.47 0.57 17.80
N MET A 234 -13.87 1.73 17.54
CA MET A 234 -13.93 2.88 18.46
C MET A 234 -15.29 3.61 18.43
N SER A 235 -16.04 3.51 17.34
CA SER A 235 -17.41 4.08 17.27
C SER A 235 -18.46 3.24 18.03
N LEU A 236 -18.13 1.98 18.38
CA LEU A 236 -19.06 1.12 19.09
C LEU A 236 -19.21 1.52 20.58
N PRO A 237 -20.41 1.42 21.16
CA PRO A 237 -20.62 1.42 22.60
C PRO A 237 -19.76 0.34 23.29
N GLN A 238 -19.42 0.55 24.55
CA GLN A 238 -18.51 -0.32 25.28
C GLN A 238 -18.96 -1.81 25.31
N ASP A 239 -20.23 -2.06 25.51
CA ASP A 239 -20.81 -3.40 25.52
C ASP A 239 -20.71 -4.10 24.16
N ARG A 240 -20.98 -3.36 23.07
CA ARG A 240 -20.85 -3.86 21.70
C ARG A 240 -19.40 -4.13 21.32
N ARG A 241 -18.47 -3.25 21.73
CA ARG A 241 -17.03 -3.45 21.53
C ARG A 241 -16.53 -4.66 22.31
N ALA A 242 -17.02 -4.87 23.53
CA ALA A 242 -16.70 -6.07 24.32
C ALA A 242 -17.24 -7.33 23.65
N ALA A 243 -18.44 -7.32 23.10
CA ALA A 243 -19.01 -8.45 22.35
C ALA A 243 -18.16 -8.77 21.09
N LEU A 244 -17.74 -7.75 20.34
CA LEU A 244 -16.87 -7.92 19.18
C LEU A 244 -15.52 -8.54 19.59
N ARG A 245 -14.91 -8.05 20.67
CA ARG A 245 -13.66 -8.59 21.20
C ARG A 245 -13.79 -10.06 21.61
N MET A 246 -14.88 -10.43 22.31
CA MET A 246 -15.13 -11.82 22.68
C MET A 246 -15.31 -12.73 21.47
N ARG A 247 -16.08 -12.28 20.47
CA ARG A 247 -16.29 -13.03 19.24
C ARG A 247 -14.97 -13.23 18.47
N LEU A 248 -14.18 -12.20 18.32
CA LEU A 248 -12.85 -12.30 17.69
C LEU A 248 -11.95 -13.31 18.41
N ARG A 249 -11.91 -13.25 19.73
CA ARG A 249 -11.11 -14.21 20.52
C ARG A 249 -11.54 -15.66 20.30
N ALA A 250 -12.80 -15.90 20.02
CA ALA A 250 -13.33 -17.24 19.77
C ALA A 250 -13.05 -17.76 18.36
N VAL A 251 -12.81 -16.89 17.37
CA VAL A 251 -12.69 -17.30 15.95
C VAL A 251 -11.27 -17.20 15.38
N VAL A 252 -10.39 -16.37 15.96
CA VAL A 252 -8.99 -16.31 15.51
C VAL A 252 -8.25 -17.59 15.89
N PRO A 253 -7.35 -18.09 15.02
CA PRO A 253 -6.59 -19.30 15.33
C PRO A 253 -5.61 -19.06 16.47
N HIS A 254 -5.50 -20.04 17.36
CA HIS A 254 -4.51 -20.05 18.44
C HIS A 254 -3.55 -21.21 18.26
N ALA A 255 -2.24 -20.96 18.32
CA ALA A 255 -1.24 -21.99 18.42
C ALA A 255 -1.15 -22.52 19.87
N ALA A 256 -0.44 -23.66 20.07
CA ALA A 256 -0.31 -24.28 21.39
C ALA A 256 0.37 -23.36 22.43
N ASP A 257 1.18 -22.41 22.00
CA ASP A 257 1.83 -21.42 22.86
C ASP A 257 0.98 -20.15 23.11
N GLY A 258 -0.28 -20.15 22.67
CA GLY A 258 -1.21 -19.03 22.81
C GLY A 258 -1.03 -17.93 21.76
N SER A 259 -0.04 -18.02 20.89
CA SER A 259 0.15 -17.05 19.80
C SER A 259 -0.90 -17.20 18.71
N ILE A 260 -1.10 -16.14 17.92
CA ILE A 260 -2.03 -16.08 16.81
C ILE A 260 -1.24 -16.00 15.50
N PRO A 261 -1.06 -17.13 14.79
CA PRO A 261 -0.38 -17.18 13.51
C PRO A 261 -1.36 -16.81 12.39
N LEU A 262 -1.16 -15.64 11.77
CA LEU A 262 -1.91 -15.18 10.62
C LEU A 262 -0.98 -14.93 9.44
N SER A 263 -1.56 -14.58 8.30
CA SER A 263 -0.86 -14.08 7.14
C SER A 263 -1.48 -12.78 6.62
N ALA A 264 -0.67 -11.98 5.95
CA ALA A 264 -1.14 -10.85 5.14
C ALA A 264 -0.70 -11.06 3.70
N ARG A 265 -1.65 -10.96 2.78
CA ARG A 265 -1.41 -11.00 1.33
C ARG A 265 -1.45 -9.61 0.74
N ALA A 266 -0.50 -9.34 -0.16
CA ALA A 266 -0.57 -8.25 -1.09
C ALA A 266 -0.65 -8.79 -2.52
N TRP A 267 -1.41 -8.12 -3.39
CA TRP A 267 -1.40 -8.34 -4.83
C TRP A 267 -0.35 -7.41 -5.44
N ALA A 268 0.71 -8.01 -5.97
CA ALA A 268 1.75 -7.30 -6.70
C ALA A 268 1.47 -7.40 -8.20
N VAL A 269 1.54 -6.26 -8.88
CA VAL A 269 1.41 -6.15 -10.34
C VAL A 269 2.68 -5.55 -10.92
N ARG A 270 3.13 -6.07 -12.05
CA ARG A 270 4.23 -5.49 -12.83
C ARG A 270 3.92 -5.54 -14.32
N GLY A 271 4.48 -4.59 -15.07
CA GLY A 271 4.45 -4.55 -16.52
C GLY A 271 5.65 -3.77 -17.04
N ARG A 272 5.89 -3.79 -18.34
CA ARG A 272 6.95 -3.01 -18.99
C ARG A 272 6.35 -1.90 -19.82
N ARG A 273 6.98 -0.72 -19.82
CA ARG A 273 6.67 0.30 -20.81
C ARG A 273 7.03 -0.22 -22.19
N GLY A 274 6.06 -0.25 -23.10
CA GLY A 274 6.30 -0.61 -24.52
C GLY A 274 7.41 0.24 -25.13
N GLY A 275 8.21 -0.35 -26.03
CA GLY A 275 9.13 0.42 -26.86
C GLY A 275 8.33 1.32 -27.82
N ALA A 276 8.89 2.47 -28.23
CA ALA A 276 8.36 3.20 -29.35
C ALA A 276 8.28 2.22 -30.55
N ARG A 277 7.08 2.04 -31.11
CA ARG A 277 6.97 1.34 -32.39
C ARG A 277 7.79 2.16 -33.37
N THR A 278 8.90 1.64 -33.82
CA THR A 278 9.57 2.20 -34.99
C THR A 278 8.51 2.20 -36.09
N PRO A 279 8.14 3.36 -36.71
CA PRO A 279 7.28 3.33 -37.88
C PRO A 279 8.00 2.43 -38.89
N GLY A 280 7.31 1.34 -39.27
CA GLY A 280 7.87 0.37 -40.19
C GLY A 280 8.32 1.06 -41.47
N GLY A 281 9.52 0.68 -41.89
CA GLY A 281 10.00 0.97 -43.22
C GLY A 281 9.17 0.20 -44.25
#